data_3769e31a669413197f6a1f35ecc7f606
#
_entry.id   3769e31a669413197f6a1f35ecc7f606
#
_cell.length_a   1.000
_cell.length_b   1.000
_cell.length_c   1.000
_cell.angle_alpha   90.00
_cell.angle_beta   90.00
_cell.angle_gamma   90.00
#
_symmetry.space_group_name_H-M   'P 1'
#
loop_
_entity.id
_entity.type
_entity.pdbx_description
1 polymer ?
#
loop_
_entity_poly.entity_id
_entity_poly.type
_entity_poly.pdbx_seq_one_letter_code
_entity_poly.pdbx_strand_id
1 'polypeptide(L)'
;MQRSFHIKLSLRNGSRAAVLWSPRSSRAAIAGCLIALCTWTFEVAVPGYAASAGPAASSGTSAAVISRRSDSPLVVIGFLGGFVRHDEPHHPEVQMIQSLRQEYPTDAYFGLLENSKVGEAYKLILNRLDVNQDGTLSDAEKRRACIVLFGHSWGASAVVTLSRRLEREGIPVMLTVQVDSVAKPFHNDRVIPSNVIQAANLYQTRGLIHGRSKIISADPSRTTILGNFRWEYKNEPAECREFPWRARFFTKGHIEIECDPRVWSQVETLLRRSLRNSLVNQTDAAEPDFQPSGGDRSAVRQR
;
A
#
# COMPACT_ATOMS: atom_id res chain seq x y z
N MET A 1 -41.97 37.88 28.42
CA MET A 1 -40.93 38.92 28.59
C MET A 1 -39.83 38.67 27.52
N GLN A 2 -39.99 39.35 26.39
CA GLN A 2 -39.00 39.35 25.28
C GLN A 2 -37.97 40.45 25.56
N ARG A 3 -36.71 40.14 25.48
CA ARG A 3 -35.64 41.16 25.41
C ARG A 3 -34.90 41.00 24.10
N SER A 4 -35.21 41.92 23.18
CA SER A 4 -34.48 42.13 21.91
C SER A 4 -33.17 42.86 22.22
N PHE A 5 -32.06 42.35 21.72
CA PHE A 5 -30.77 43.06 21.67
C PHE A 5 -30.58 43.59 20.23
N HIS A 6 -30.61 44.94 20.15
CA HIS A 6 -30.20 45.66 18.93
C HIS A 6 -28.68 45.90 18.95
N ILE A 7 -27.97 45.42 17.95
CA ILE A 7 -26.55 45.78 17.72
C ILE A 7 -26.57 46.93 16.68
N LYS A 8 -26.09 48.12 17.10
CA LYS A 8 -25.86 49.28 16.23
C LYS A 8 -24.53 49.10 15.49
N LEU A 9 -24.56 49.02 14.17
CA LEU A 9 -23.35 49.20 13.36
C LEU A 9 -23.05 50.69 13.24
N SER A 10 -21.84 51.08 13.68
CA SER A 10 -21.28 52.41 13.44
C SER A 10 -20.27 52.33 12.27
N LEU A 11 -20.64 52.91 11.12
CA LEU A 11 -19.73 53.15 10.02
C LEU A 11 -18.91 54.42 10.35
N ARG A 12 -17.60 54.29 10.46
CA ARG A 12 -16.65 55.41 10.40
C ARG A 12 -15.81 55.33 9.14
N ASN A 13 -16.03 56.34 8.28
CA ASN A 13 -15.17 56.71 7.16
C ASN A 13 -13.80 57.18 7.68
N GLY A 14 -12.73 56.81 6.93
CA GLY A 14 -11.46 57.52 7.14
C GLY A 14 -10.26 56.88 6.48
N SER A 15 -9.89 57.41 5.34
CA SER A 15 -8.52 57.63 4.82
C SER A 15 -7.75 56.43 4.24
N ARG A 16 -7.63 56.52 2.94
CA ARG A 16 -6.66 55.81 2.09
C ARG A 16 -5.24 56.20 2.47
N ALA A 17 -4.42 55.22 2.87
CA ALA A 17 -2.97 55.34 2.81
C ALA A 17 -2.48 54.34 1.78
N ALA A 18 -1.98 54.85 0.65
CA ALA A 18 -1.30 54.09 -0.36
C ALA A 18 0.11 53.78 0.14
N VAL A 19 0.37 52.47 0.44
CA VAL A 19 1.74 52.00 0.70
C VAL A 19 2.33 51.57 -0.63
N LEU A 20 3.22 52.37 -1.12
CA LEU A 20 4.10 52.07 -2.27
C LEU A 20 5.06 50.94 -1.84
N TRP A 21 4.87 49.77 -2.40
CA TRP A 21 5.77 48.65 -2.22
C TRP A 21 6.92 48.72 -3.25
N SER A 22 8.11 49.05 -2.77
CA SER A 22 9.37 48.99 -3.53
C SER A 22 9.93 47.58 -3.48
N PRO A 23 10.25 46.93 -4.62
CA PRO A 23 10.90 45.61 -4.58
C PRO A 23 12.40 45.79 -4.31
N ARG A 24 12.82 45.55 -3.05
CA ARG A 24 14.21 45.33 -2.73
C ARG A 24 14.62 43.93 -3.14
N SER A 25 15.43 43.84 -4.18
CA SER A 25 16.15 42.66 -4.62
C SER A 25 17.08 42.14 -3.51
N SER A 26 16.70 41.05 -2.86
CA SER A 26 17.62 40.25 -2.04
C SER A 26 18.12 39.08 -2.89
N ARG A 27 19.33 39.20 -3.39
CA ARG A 27 20.08 38.08 -3.98
C ARG A 27 20.40 37.09 -2.87
N ALA A 28 19.63 36.01 -2.75
CA ALA A 28 20.03 34.86 -1.98
C ALA A 28 21.00 34.02 -2.81
N ALA A 29 22.23 33.91 -2.34
CA ALA A 29 23.23 33.03 -2.92
C ALA A 29 22.83 31.58 -2.79
N ILE A 30 22.53 30.93 -3.92
CA ILE A 30 22.39 29.49 -4.01
C ILE A 30 23.81 28.93 -4.05
N ALA A 31 24.24 28.35 -2.91
CA ALA A 31 25.46 27.57 -2.86
C ALA A 31 25.20 26.26 -3.64
N GLY A 32 25.71 26.20 -4.86
CA GLY A 32 25.72 25.00 -5.68
C GLY A 32 26.63 23.94 -5.06
N CYS A 33 26.07 22.82 -4.63
CA CYS A 33 26.83 21.63 -4.30
C CYS A 33 27.11 20.88 -5.60
N LEU A 34 28.34 21.09 -6.14
CA LEU A 34 28.90 20.33 -7.25
C LEU A 34 29.12 18.88 -6.78
N ILE A 35 28.28 17.96 -7.22
CA ILE A 35 28.51 16.53 -7.10
C ILE A 35 29.42 16.13 -8.26
N ALA A 36 30.69 15.86 -7.94
CA ALA A 36 31.64 15.26 -8.86
C ALA A 36 31.23 13.85 -9.20
N LEU A 37 30.81 13.63 -10.43
CA LEU A 37 30.59 12.30 -11.03
C LEU A 37 31.95 11.68 -11.35
N CYS A 38 32.44 10.76 -10.51
CA CYS A 38 33.48 9.83 -10.86
C CYS A 38 32.88 8.68 -11.66
N THR A 39 32.98 8.74 -12.97
CA THR A 39 32.70 7.63 -13.87
C THR A 39 33.87 6.65 -13.84
N TRP A 40 33.70 5.52 -13.17
CA TRP A 40 34.59 4.39 -13.32
C TRP A 40 33.95 3.42 -14.33
N THR A 41 34.53 3.35 -15.51
CA THR A 41 34.21 2.31 -16.51
C THR A 41 35.00 1.05 -16.17
N PHE A 42 34.34 0.01 -15.70
CA PHE A 42 34.90 -1.33 -15.63
C PHE A 42 34.52 -2.07 -16.92
N GLU A 43 35.49 -2.30 -17.77
CA GLU A 43 35.37 -3.29 -18.85
C GLU A 43 35.50 -4.69 -18.24
N VAL A 44 34.39 -5.45 -18.25
CA VAL A 44 34.40 -6.88 -17.91
C VAL A 44 34.50 -7.67 -19.20
N ALA A 45 35.67 -8.28 -19.44
CA ALA A 45 35.84 -9.24 -20.54
C ALA A 45 35.04 -10.52 -20.23
N VAL A 46 34.08 -10.85 -21.12
CA VAL A 46 33.30 -12.09 -21.05
C VAL A 46 34.02 -13.15 -21.88
N PRO A 47 34.45 -14.31 -21.30
CA PRO A 47 34.96 -15.41 -22.10
C PRO A 47 33.83 -16.08 -22.88
N GLY A 48 34.01 -16.21 -24.18
CA GLY A 48 33.07 -16.86 -25.06
C GLY A 48 32.97 -18.38 -24.77
N TYR A 49 31.76 -18.84 -24.52
CA TYR A 49 31.43 -20.26 -24.52
C TYR A 49 30.90 -20.67 -25.92
N ALA A 50 31.59 -21.61 -26.53
CA ALA A 50 31.19 -22.23 -27.79
C ALA A 50 29.91 -23.06 -27.61
N ALA A 51 28.90 -22.78 -28.41
CA ALA A 51 27.67 -23.54 -28.43
C ALA A 51 27.89 -24.86 -29.19
N SER A 52 27.75 -25.98 -28.51
CA SER A 52 27.63 -27.29 -29.14
C SER A 52 26.18 -27.55 -29.55
N ALA A 53 25.94 -27.80 -30.83
CA ALA A 53 24.65 -28.19 -31.35
C ALA A 53 24.30 -29.61 -30.89
N GLY A 54 23.25 -29.78 -30.13
CA GLY A 54 22.62 -31.05 -29.79
C GLY A 54 21.33 -31.26 -30.59
N PRO A 55 20.87 -32.51 -30.76
CA PRO A 55 19.90 -32.88 -31.78
C PRO A 55 18.46 -32.45 -31.48
N ALA A 56 17.70 -32.23 -32.56
CA ALA A 56 16.30 -31.87 -32.61
C ALA A 56 15.43 -32.81 -31.77
N ALA A 57 14.72 -32.24 -30.78
CA ALA A 57 13.70 -32.93 -30.03
C ALA A 57 12.30 -32.56 -30.53
N SER A 58 11.56 -33.60 -30.77
CA SER A 58 10.16 -33.79 -31.08
C SER A 58 9.20 -32.65 -30.72
N SER A 59 8.31 -32.36 -31.66
CA SER A 59 7.07 -31.61 -31.53
C SER A 59 6.17 -32.18 -30.43
N GLY A 60 6.36 -31.69 -29.19
CA GLY A 60 5.39 -31.83 -28.12
C GLY A 60 4.39 -30.70 -28.23
N THR A 61 3.14 -31.01 -28.45
CA THR A 61 1.99 -30.11 -28.36
C THR A 61 2.02 -29.43 -27.00
N SER A 62 2.50 -28.20 -26.99
CA SER A 62 2.43 -27.35 -25.78
C SER A 62 0.96 -27.03 -25.55
N ALA A 63 0.31 -27.81 -24.69
CA ALA A 63 -0.96 -27.41 -24.12
C ALA A 63 -0.70 -26.09 -23.41
N ALA A 64 -1.14 -24.99 -23.99
CA ALA A 64 -1.18 -23.71 -23.36
C ALA A 64 -1.97 -23.89 -22.05
N VAL A 65 -1.26 -23.90 -20.92
CA VAL A 65 -1.87 -23.77 -19.60
C VAL A 65 -2.47 -22.37 -19.60
N ILE A 66 -3.73 -22.27 -20.00
CA ILE A 66 -4.54 -21.07 -19.75
C ILE A 66 -4.63 -20.99 -18.25
N SER A 67 -3.73 -20.21 -17.65
CA SER A 67 -3.82 -19.82 -16.25
C SER A 67 -5.18 -19.14 -16.10
N ARG A 68 -6.18 -19.86 -15.59
CA ARG A 68 -7.47 -19.26 -15.24
C ARG A 68 -7.17 -18.18 -14.22
N ARG A 69 -7.39 -16.93 -14.59
CA ARG A 69 -7.42 -15.83 -13.61
C ARG A 69 -8.45 -16.22 -12.56
N SER A 70 -8.08 -16.12 -11.29
CA SER A 70 -9.02 -16.33 -10.20
C SER A 70 -10.18 -15.36 -10.35
N ASP A 71 -11.41 -15.86 -10.18
CA ASP A 71 -12.63 -15.04 -10.23
C ASP A 71 -12.67 -13.95 -9.15
N SER A 72 -11.76 -14.02 -8.18
CA SER A 72 -11.57 -13.03 -7.12
C SER A 72 -10.08 -12.70 -6.98
N PRO A 73 -9.57 -11.75 -7.77
CA PRO A 73 -8.14 -11.44 -7.78
C PRO A 73 -7.69 -10.86 -6.44
N LEU A 74 -6.72 -11.52 -5.83
CA LEU A 74 -6.06 -11.07 -4.61
C LEU A 74 -4.88 -10.16 -4.99
N VAL A 75 -4.90 -8.92 -4.52
CA VAL A 75 -3.89 -7.89 -4.86
C VAL A 75 -3.28 -7.34 -3.60
N VAL A 76 -1.97 -7.49 -3.45
CA VAL A 76 -1.17 -6.92 -2.35
C VAL A 76 -0.27 -5.83 -2.91
N ILE A 77 -0.40 -4.61 -2.39
CA ILE A 77 0.46 -3.48 -2.78
C ILE A 77 1.18 -2.93 -1.55
N GLY A 78 2.51 -2.95 -1.62
CA GLY A 78 3.38 -2.24 -0.69
C GLY A 78 3.82 -0.89 -1.25
N PHE A 79 3.99 0.10 -0.37
CA PHE A 79 4.59 1.39 -0.71
C PHE A 79 5.82 1.67 0.14
N LEU A 80 6.92 1.98 -0.53
CA LEU A 80 8.19 2.36 0.09
C LEU A 80 8.15 3.77 0.68
N GLY A 81 8.88 3.96 1.75
CA GLY A 81 9.08 5.26 2.39
C GLY A 81 9.99 6.20 1.59
N GLY A 82 10.03 7.48 1.99
CA GLY A 82 10.98 8.47 1.53
C GLY A 82 11.28 8.45 0.03
N PHE A 83 12.57 8.44 -0.28
CA PHE A 83 13.13 8.36 -1.64
C PHE A 83 13.70 6.95 -1.95
N VAL A 84 13.23 5.93 -1.23
CA VAL A 84 13.65 4.54 -1.38
C VAL A 84 13.14 3.98 -2.70
N ARG A 85 14.00 3.23 -3.39
CA ARG A 85 13.65 2.55 -4.65
C ARG A 85 13.23 1.10 -4.39
N HIS A 86 12.38 0.58 -5.24
CA HIS A 86 11.84 -0.79 -5.13
C HIS A 86 12.88 -1.91 -5.34
N ASP A 87 14.07 -1.56 -5.82
CA ASP A 87 15.20 -2.49 -6.07
C ASP A 87 16.25 -2.50 -4.94
N GLU A 88 16.03 -1.77 -3.85
CA GLU A 88 16.93 -1.72 -2.70
C GLU A 88 16.66 -2.87 -1.72
N PRO A 89 17.46 -3.96 -1.73
CA PRO A 89 17.10 -5.24 -1.08
C PRO A 89 17.15 -5.23 0.44
N HIS A 90 17.78 -4.23 1.05
CA HIS A 90 17.89 -4.13 2.51
C HIS A 90 16.62 -3.56 3.18
N HIS A 91 15.69 -3.01 2.41
CA HIS A 91 14.43 -2.55 2.96
C HIS A 91 13.47 -3.71 3.24
N PRO A 92 12.89 -3.78 4.44
CA PRO A 92 12.03 -4.89 4.85
C PRO A 92 10.81 -5.11 3.95
N GLU A 93 10.25 -4.04 3.38
CA GLU A 93 9.12 -4.13 2.44
C GLU A 93 9.51 -4.94 1.19
N VAL A 94 10.75 -4.76 0.70
CA VAL A 94 11.27 -5.50 -0.45
C VAL A 94 11.37 -6.98 -0.12
N GLN A 95 11.99 -7.30 1.02
CA GLN A 95 12.16 -8.68 1.49
C GLN A 95 10.81 -9.37 1.71
N MET A 96 9.87 -8.68 2.33
CA MET A 96 8.53 -9.20 2.60
C MET A 96 7.75 -9.51 1.31
N ILE A 97 7.75 -8.61 0.33
CA ILE A 97 7.08 -8.86 -0.96
C ILE A 97 7.73 -10.03 -1.68
N GLN A 98 9.04 -10.19 -1.61
CA GLN A 98 9.74 -11.33 -2.20
C GLN A 98 9.34 -12.64 -1.53
N SER A 99 9.30 -12.68 -0.19
CA SER A 99 8.85 -13.84 0.58
C SER A 99 7.41 -14.24 0.24
N LEU A 100 6.49 -13.27 0.22
CA LEU A 100 5.09 -13.53 -0.08
C LEU A 100 4.88 -14.01 -1.54
N ARG A 101 5.64 -13.51 -2.50
CA ARG A 101 5.61 -14.01 -3.89
C ARG A 101 6.04 -15.47 -4.01
N GLN A 102 7.00 -15.90 -3.20
CA GLN A 102 7.43 -17.29 -3.19
C GLN A 102 6.40 -18.22 -2.56
N GLU A 103 5.72 -17.76 -1.52
CA GLU A 103 4.72 -18.55 -0.82
C GLU A 103 3.37 -18.64 -1.58
N TYR A 104 2.98 -17.56 -2.27
CA TYR A 104 1.70 -17.46 -2.99
C TYR A 104 1.95 -17.18 -4.49
N PRO A 105 2.61 -18.07 -5.24
CA PRO A 105 3.08 -17.76 -6.60
C PRO A 105 1.98 -17.55 -7.63
N THR A 106 0.80 -18.16 -7.42
CA THR A 106 -0.31 -18.15 -8.40
C THR A 106 -1.59 -17.48 -7.88
N ASP A 107 -1.73 -17.33 -6.55
CA ASP A 107 -3.00 -16.98 -5.94
C ASP A 107 -3.17 -15.47 -5.74
N ALA A 108 -2.08 -14.71 -5.79
CA ALA A 108 -2.09 -13.28 -5.53
C ALA A 108 -1.11 -12.51 -6.42
N TYR A 109 -1.46 -11.26 -6.69
CA TYR A 109 -0.52 -10.30 -7.26
C TYR A 109 0.15 -9.49 -6.15
N PHE A 110 1.47 -9.43 -6.16
CA PHE A 110 2.29 -8.68 -5.20
C PHE A 110 3.04 -7.55 -5.92
N GLY A 111 2.66 -6.31 -5.64
CA GLY A 111 3.32 -5.10 -6.13
C GLY A 111 4.06 -4.36 -5.03
N LEU A 112 5.20 -3.77 -5.36
CA LEU A 112 5.93 -2.83 -4.51
C LEU A 112 6.27 -1.60 -5.33
N LEU A 113 5.85 -0.42 -4.85
CA LEU A 113 6.00 0.84 -5.57
C LEU A 113 6.55 1.93 -4.64
N GLU A 114 7.18 2.92 -5.22
CA GLU A 114 7.54 4.14 -4.51
C GLU A 114 6.28 4.92 -4.09
N ASN A 115 6.35 5.61 -2.99
CA ASN A 115 5.24 6.38 -2.42
C ASN A 115 4.64 7.46 -3.34
N SER A 116 5.33 7.86 -4.39
CA SER A 116 4.86 8.80 -5.42
C SER A 116 3.99 8.14 -6.49
N LYS A 117 4.00 6.81 -6.60
CA LYS A 117 3.38 6.00 -7.66
C LYS A 117 1.94 5.56 -7.37
N VAL A 118 1.21 6.30 -6.51
CA VAL A 118 -0.20 6.00 -6.18
C VAL A 118 -1.09 5.87 -7.43
N GLY A 119 -0.85 6.72 -8.45
CA GLY A 119 -1.60 6.66 -9.71
C GLY A 119 -1.33 5.40 -10.52
N GLU A 120 -0.11 4.89 -10.47
CA GLU A 120 0.30 3.65 -11.13
C GLU A 120 -0.29 2.43 -10.40
N ALA A 121 -0.18 2.40 -9.05
CA ALA A 121 -0.80 1.38 -8.22
C ALA A 121 -2.32 1.28 -8.46
N TYR A 122 -3.00 2.42 -8.55
CA TYR A 122 -4.42 2.46 -8.84
C TYR A 122 -4.75 1.81 -10.20
N LYS A 123 -4.07 2.21 -11.27
CA LYS A 123 -4.29 1.63 -12.61
C LYS A 123 -4.02 0.13 -12.63
N LEU A 124 -2.97 -0.30 -11.92
CA LEU A 124 -2.61 -1.70 -11.80
C LEU A 124 -3.73 -2.49 -11.10
N ILE A 125 -4.28 -1.97 -10.01
CA ILE A 125 -5.42 -2.61 -9.31
C ILE A 125 -6.61 -2.73 -10.25
N LEU A 126 -7.04 -1.65 -10.92
CA LEU A 126 -8.17 -1.71 -11.83
C LEU A 126 -7.98 -2.77 -12.92
N ASN A 127 -6.80 -2.81 -13.54
CA ASN A 127 -6.49 -3.81 -14.56
C ASN A 127 -6.48 -5.25 -14.02
N ARG A 128 -6.18 -5.45 -12.74
CA ARG A 128 -6.23 -6.78 -12.11
C ARG A 128 -7.64 -7.20 -11.75
N LEU A 129 -8.51 -6.25 -11.42
CA LEU A 129 -9.91 -6.49 -11.08
C LEU A 129 -10.78 -6.72 -12.32
N ASP A 130 -10.42 -6.14 -13.45
CA ASP A 130 -11.07 -6.34 -14.75
C ASP A 130 -10.73 -7.77 -15.28
N VAL A 131 -11.51 -8.74 -14.80
CA VAL A 131 -11.25 -10.17 -15.08
C VAL A 131 -11.62 -10.51 -16.51
N ASN A 132 -12.72 -9.94 -17.04
CA ASN A 132 -13.22 -10.16 -18.38
C ASN A 132 -12.50 -9.33 -19.46
N GLN A 133 -11.67 -8.34 -19.02
CA GLN A 133 -10.86 -7.46 -19.88
C GLN A 133 -11.69 -6.60 -20.85
N ASP A 134 -12.89 -6.19 -20.43
CA ASP A 134 -13.76 -5.30 -21.23
C ASP A 134 -13.42 -3.80 -21.04
N GLY A 135 -12.47 -3.48 -20.16
CA GLY A 135 -11.99 -2.11 -19.87
C GLY A 135 -12.86 -1.36 -18.87
N THR A 136 -13.87 -2.02 -18.29
CA THR A 136 -14.76 -1.46 -17.27
C THR A 136 -14.86 -2.39 -16.06
N LEU A 137 -15.11 -1.85 -14.88
CA LEU A 137 -15.33 -2.68 -13.69
C LEU A 137 -16.82 -2.77 -13.38
N SER A 138 -17.37 -3.96 -13.53
CA SER A 138 -18.71 -4.28 -13.06
C SER A 138 -18.79 -4.23 -11.53
N ASP A 139 -19.99 -4.05 -10.98
CA ASP A 139 -20.20 -4.10 -9.54
C ASP A 139 -19.83 -5.47 -8.94
N ALA A 140 -19.95 -6.54 -9.72
CA ALA A 140 -19.56 -7.89 -9.30
C ALA A 140 -18.04 -7.98 -9.12
N GLU A 141 -17.24 -7.48 -10.06
CA GLU A 141 -15.77 -7.43 -9.97
C GLU A 141 -15.31 -6.55 -8.82
N LYS A 142 -15.93 -5.38 -8.62
CA LYS A 142 -15.63 -4.51 -7.47
C LYS A 142 -15.90 -5.22 -6.14
N ARG A 143 -17.03 -5.90 -5.98
CA ARG A 143 -17.36 -6.62 -4.74
C ARG A 143 -16.44 -7.80 -4.44
N ARG A 144 -15.89 -8.45 -5.47
CA ARG A 144 -14.94 -9.57 -5.34
C ARG A 144 -13.50 -9.12 -5.09
N ALA A 145 -13.23 -7.81 -5.08
CA ALA A 145 -11.88 -7.28 -4.88
C ALA A 145 -11.31 -7.66 -3.51
N CYS A 146 -10.18 -8.34 -3.51
CA CYS A 146 -9.41 -8.68 -2.32
C CYS A 146 -8.10 -7.87 -2.32
N ILE A 147 -8.13 -6.67 -1.77
CA ILE A 147 -7.00 -5.74 -1.80
C ILE A 147 -6.40 -5.59 -0.40
N VAL A 148 -5.08 -5.78 -0.30
CA VAL A 148 -4.29 -5.55 0.91
C VAL A 148 -3.22 -4.50 0.61
N LEU A 149 -3.14 -3.46 1.45
CA LEU A 149 -2.22 -2.34 1.27
C LEU A 149 -1.36 -2.17 2.52
N PHE A 150 -0.05 -1.93 2.34
CA PHE A 150 0.84 -1.62 3.45
C PHE A 150 1.93 -0.64 3.03
N GLY A 151 2.61 -0.02 4.00
CA GLY A 151 3.72 0.86 3.70
C GLY A 151 4.32 1.49 4.95
N HIS A 152 5.53 2.04 4.77
CA HIS A 152 6.28 2.76 5.80
C HIS A 152 6.37 4.25 5.47
N SER A 153 6.34 5.10 6.48
CA SER A 153 6.60 6.55 6.35
C SER A 153 5.66 7.22 5.33
N TRP A 154 6.18 7.87 4.29
CA TRP A 154 5.40 8.41 3.17
C TRP A 154 4.67 7.33 2.38
N GLY A 155 5.19 6.10 2.39
CA GLY A 155 4.51 4.94 1.82
C GLY A 155 3.22 4.60 2.58
N ALA A 156 3.24 4.67 3.91
CA ALA A 156 2.05 4.49 4.74
C ALA A 156 0.98 5.58 4.47
N SER A 157 1.40 6.83 4.23
CA SER A 157 0.49 7.90 3.79
C SER A 157 -0.07 7.63 2.38
N ALA A 158 0.73 7.03 1.48
CA ALA A 158 0.28 6.63 0.14
C ALA A 158 -0.79 5.53 0.19
N VAL A 159 -0.70 4.58 1.13
CA VAL A 159 -1.73 3.57 1.41
C VAL A 159 -3.10 4.21 1.60
N VAL A 160 -3.19 5.21 2.49
CA VAL A 160 -4.47 5.90 2.76
C VAL A 160 -4.94 6.71 1.56
N THR A 161 -4.02 7.32 0.82
CA THR A 161 -4.33 8.07 -0.40
C THR A 161 -4.92 7.16 -1.48
N LEU A 162 -4.35 5.97 -1.67
CA LEU A 162 -4.86 4.96 -2.60
C LEU A 162 -6.22 4.43 -2.15
N SER A 163 -6.39 4.12 -0.87
CA SER A 163 -7.66 3.66 -0.31
C SER A 163 -8.80 4.65 -0.58
N ARG A 164 -8.57 5.96 -0.40
CA ARG A 164 -9.55 7.01 -0.74
C ARG A 164 -9.87 7.07 -2.23
N ARG A 165 -8.90 6.77 -3.07
CA ARG A 165 -9.13 6.73 -4.51
C ARG A 165 -9.99 5.53 -4.89
N LEU A 166 -9.76 4.38 -4.28
CA LEU A 166 -10.56 3.17 -4.44
C LEU A 166 -11.98 3.34 -3.85
N GLU A 167 -12.12 4.10 -2.74
CA GLU A 167 -13.42 4.44 -2.14
C GLU A 167 -14.34 5.16 -3.13
N ARG A 168 -13.81 6.11 -3.91
CA ARG A 168 -14.59 6.83 -4.92
C ARG A 168 -15.12 5.95 -6.05
N GLU A 169 -14.47 4.83 -6.29
CA GLU A 169 -14.92 3.80 -7.25
C GLU A 169 -15.82 2.73 -6.62
N GLY A 170 -16.07 2.82 -5.31
CA GLY A 170 -16.81 1.78 -4.57
C GLY A 170 -16.04 0.46 -4.41
N ILE A 171 -14.71 0.49 -4.53
CA ILE A 171 -13.86 -0.72 -4.43
C ILE A 171 -13.44 -0.92 -2.98
N PRO A 172 -13.72 -2.09 -2.35
CA PRO A 172 -13.32 -2.38 -0.98
C PRO A 172 -11.82 -2.65 -0.87
N VAL A 173 -11.26 -2.36 0.32
CA VAL A 173 -9.90 -2.70 0.72
C VAL A 173 -9.99 -3.55 1.99
N MET A 174 -9.46 -4.77 1.96
CA MET A 174 -9.59 -5.70 3.08
C MET A 174 -8.76 -5.30 4.29
N LEU A 175 -7.51 -4.87 4.03
CA LEU A 175 -6.58 -4.50 5.08
C LEU A 175 -5.69 -3.34 4.64
N THR A 176 -5.49 -2.37 5.53
CA THR A 176 -4.40 -1.41 5.44
C THR A 176 -3.48 -1.53 6.64
N VAL A 177 -2.15 -1.53 6.42
CA VAL A 177 -1.15 -1.51 7.48
C VAL A 177 -0.23 -0.30 7.28
N GLN A 178 -0.25 0.60 8.26
CA GLN A 178 0.59 1.79 8.28
C GLN A 178 1.73 1.59 9.29
N VAL A 179 2.98 1.71 8.83
CA VAL A 179 4.17 1.69 9.69
C VAL A 179 4.75 3.09 9.74
N ASP A 180 4.73 3.69 10.92
CA ASP A 180 5.24 5.04 11.24
C ASP A 180 4.85 6.10 10.19
N SER A 181 3.57 6.18 9.88
CA SER A 181 3.02 7.00 8.79
C SER A 181 3.32 8.47 8.99
N VAL A 182 4.04 9.05 8.04
CA VAL A 182 4.33 10.49 7.96
C VAL A 182 3.49 11.09 6.84
N ALA A 183 2.56 11.96 7.19
CA ALA A 183 1.69 12.60 6.20
C ALA A 183 2.49 13.54 5.29
N LYS A 184 2.25 13.45 3.98
CA LYS A 184 2.68 14.49 3.05
C LYS A 184 1.87 15.77 3.28
N PRO A 185 2.40 16.96 2.92
CA PRO A 185 1.65 18.20 3.00
C PRO A 185 0.26 18.05 2.36
N PHE A 186 -0.77 18.56 3.04
CA PHE A 186 -2.18 18.51 2.62
C PHE A 186 -2.81 17.11 2.56
N HIS A 187 -2.12 16.04 3.00
CA HIS A 187 -2.66 14.69 3.09
C HIS A 187 -3.07 14.38 4.54
N ASN A 188 -4.23 13.75 4.70
CA ASN A 188 -4.68 13.24 6.00
C ASN A 188 -4.56 11.71 6.00
N ASP A 189 -3.53 11.19 6.64
CA ASP A 189 -3.26 9.76 6.80
C ASP A 189 -3.81 9.18 8.13
N ARG A 190 -4.48 10.01 8.93
CA ARG A 190 -5.06 9.61 10.21
C ARG A 190 -6.44 8.99 10.07
N VAL A 191 -7.27 9.51 9.16
CA VAL A 191 -8.64 9.04 8.97
C VAL A 191 -8.66 7.98 7.87
N ILE A 192 -8.99 6.75 8.26
CA ILE A 192 -9.10 5.61 7.35
C ILE A 192 -10.47 5.66 6.67
N PRO A 193 -10.53 5.61 5.32
CA PRO A 193 -11.78 5.69 4.57
C PRO A 193 -12.68 4.47 4.78
N SER A 194 -13.98 4.63 4.55
CA SER A 194 -15.01 3.67 4.91
C SER A 194 -15.06 2.41 4.04
N ASN A 195 -14.34 2.40 2.92
CA ASN A 195 -14.15 1.21 2.08
C ASN A 195 -13.09 0.24 2.62
N VAL A 196 -12.33 0.62 3.67
CA VAL A 196 -11.35 -0.24 4.32
C VAL A 196 -12.03 -1.05 5.41
N ILE A 197 -11.94 -2.38 5.32
CA ILE A 197 -12.57 -3.29 6.29
C ILE A 197 -11.76 -3.34 7.59
N GLN A 198 -10.44 -3.48 7.49
CA GLN A 198 -9.54 -3.52 8.65
C GLN A 198 -8.35 -2.60 8.46
N ALA A 199 -7.90 -1.96 9.54
CA ALA A 199 -6.71 -1.12 9.52
C ALA A 199 -5.86 -1.32 10.77
N ALA A 200 -4.54 -1.33 10.61
CA ALA A 200 -3.56 -1.38 11.67
C ALA A 200 -2.54 -0.24 11.53
N ASN A 201 -2.09 0.29 12.65
CA ASN A 201 -1.07 1.32 12.72
C ASN A 201 0.01 0.90 13.71
N LEU A 202 1.25 0.84 13.24
CA LEU A 202 2.44 0.62 14.04
C LEU A 202 3.22 1.93 14.08
N TYR A 203 3.57 2.44 15.25
CA TYR A 203 4.18 3.76 15.36
C TYR A 203 5.19 3.84 16.50
N GLN A 204 6.06 4.82 16.42
CA GLN A 204 6.97 5.24 17.47
C GLN A 204 6.80 6.75 17.75
N THR A 205 7.35 7.25 18.84
CA THR A 205 7.21 8.66 19.24
C THR A 205 8.54 9.36 19.51
N ARG A 206 9.65 8.76 19.07
CA ARG A 206 10.98 9.26 19.34
C ARG A 206 11.53 10.08 18.19
N GLY A 207 12.09 11.23 18.48
CA GLY A 207 12.75 12.12 17.50
C GLY A 207 11.78 13.08 16.83
N LEU A 208 12.30 13.82 15.85
CA LEU A 208 11.55 14.85 15.11
C LEU A 208 10.63 14.25 14.04
N ILE A 209 11.03 13.12 13.47
CA ILE A 209 10.23 12.40 12.49
C ILE A 209 9.63 11.18 13.18
N HIS A 210 8.33 11.16 13.25
CA HIS A 210 7.55 10.05 13.79
C HIS A 210 6.17 10.01 13.13
N GLY A 211 5.60 8.83 13.08
CA GLY A 211 4.27 8.58 12.52
C GLY A 211 3.13 9.03 13.43
N ARG A 212 1.94 8.89 12.92
CA ARG A 212 0.71 9.14 13.68
C ARG A 212 0.56 8.12 14.81
N SER A 213 0.41 8.61 16.04
CA SER A 213 0.18 7.73 17.19
C SER A 213 -1.21 7.07 17.20
N LYS A 214 -2.16 7.62 16.44
CA LYS A 214 -3.53 7.11 16.37
C LYS A 214 -4.13 7.33 15.00
N ILE A 215 -4.57 6.23 14.38
CA ILE A 215 -5.51 6.26 13.26
C ILE A 215 -6.93 6.05 13.77
N ILE A 216 -7.91 6.57 13.05
CA ILE A 216 -9.34 6.45 13.36
C ILE A 216 -10.10 6.08 12.10
N SER A 217 -11.22 5.37 12.24
CA SER A 217 -12.13 5.09 11.14
C SER A 217 -12.97 6.31 10.78
N ALA A 218 -13.23 6.53 9.51
CA ALA A 218 -14.26 7.47 9.03
C ALA A 218 -15.67 6.97 9.36
N ASP A 219 -15.86 5.64 9.32
CA ASP A 219 -17.11 4.97 9.67
C ASP A 219 -16.83 3.70 10.50
N PRO A 220 -16.98 3.75 11.82
CA PRO A 220 -16.71 2.61 12.71
C PRO A 220 -17.62 1.40 12.48
N SER A 221 -18.75 1.56 11.81
CA SER A 221 -19.63 0.43 11.46
C SER A 221 -19.09 -0.41 10.29
N ARG A 222 -18.19 0.16 9.49
CA ARG A 222 -17.61 -0.47 8.30
C ARG A 222 -16.13 -0.80 8.45
N THR A 223 -15.40 -0.03 9.24
CA THR A 223 -13.93 -0.16 9.38
C THR A 223 -13.54 -0.50 10.81
N THR A 224 -12.91 -1.64 11.01
CA THR A 224 -12.32 -2.06 12.28
C THR A 224 -10.87 -1.61 12.37
N ILE A 225 -10.53 -0.81 13.37
CA ILE A 225 -9.14 -0.52 13.72
C ILE A 225 -8.61 -1.67 14.60
N LEU A 226 -7.73 -2.51 14.03
CA LEU A 226 -7.13 -3.65 14.71
C LEU A 226 -6.23 -3.24 15.88
N GLY A 227 -5.61 -2.06 15.77
CA GLY A 227 -4.79 -1.49 16.83
C GLY A 227 -3.97 -0.28 16.37
N ASN A 228 -3.52 0.49 17.37
CA ASN A 228 -2.46 1.48 17.25
C ASN A 228 -1.32 0.98 18.14
N PHE A 229 -0.38 0.25 17.56
CA PHE A 229 0.70 -0.46 18.25
C PHE A 229 1.91 0.45 18.40
N ARG A 230 2.26 0.77 19.64
CA ARG A 230 3.42 1.61 19.95
C ARG A 230 4.67 0.77 20.10
N TRP A 231 5.74 1.19 19.43
CA TRP A 231 7.07 0.62 19.52
C TRP A 231 8.03 1.58 20.21
N GLU A 232 8.79 1.09 21.18
CA GLU A 232 9.69 1.89 22.00
C GLU A 232 11.14 1.41 21.87
N TYR A 233 12.01 2.35 21.52
CA TYR A 233 13.43 2.10 21.25
C TYR A 233 14.36 2.77 22.28
N LYS A 234 13.82 3.21 23.43
CA LYS A 234 14.62 3.87 24.46
C LYS A 234 15.58 2.88 25.13
N ASN A 235 15.06 1.72 25.52
CA ASN A 235 15.80 0.69 26.27
C ASN A 235 16.29 -0.47 25.39
N GLU A 236 15.62 -0.70 24.27
CA GLU A 236 15.93 -1.77 23.32
C GLU A 236 16.02 -1.16 21.91
N PRO A 237 17.16 -0.50 21.57
CA PRO A 237 17.33 0.08 20.25
C PRO A 237 17.42 -1.02 19.19
N ALA A 238 16.82 -0.81 18.02
CA ALA A 238 16.97 -1.70 16.89
C ALA A 238 18.34 -1.48 16.22
N GLU A 239 18.96 -2.56 15.75
CA GLU A 239 20.22 -2.51 15.02
C GLU A 239 19.97 -2.21 13.54
N CYS A 240 20.26 -0.97 13.12
CA CYS A 240 20.04 -0.47 11.77
C CYS A 240 21.35 -0.22 11.02
N ARG A 241 22.25 -1.23 11.00
CA ARG A 241 23.60 -1.06 10.43
C ARG A 241 23.59 -0.79 8.94
N GLU A 242 22.59 -1.28 8.22
CA GLU A 242 22.41 -1.13 6.78
C GLU A 242 22.08 0.33 6.38
N PHE A 243 21.57 1.13 7.32
CA PHE A 243 21.18 2.51 7.03
C PHE A 243 22.35 3.47 7.24
N PRO A 244 22.49 4.52 6.39
CA PRO A 244 23.55 5.53 6.51
C PRO A 244 23.55 6.20 7.89
N TRP A 245 24.72 6.46 8.47
CA TRP A 245 24.84 7.01 9.82
C TRP A 245 24.10 8.34 10.01
N ARG A 246 24.03 9.18 8.96
CA ARG A 246 23.31 10.47 8.99
C ARG A 246 21.80 10.26 9.17
N ALA A 247 21.21 9.31 8.46
CA ALA A 247 19.81 8.95 8.63
C ALA A 247 19.55 8.46 10.04
N ARG A 248 20.40 7.56 10.57
CA ARG A 248 20.31 7.06 11.95
C ARG A 248 20.43 8.13 13.01
N PHE A 249 21.14 9.24 12.74
CA PHE A 249 21.32 10.33 13.70
C PHE A 249 20.11 11.27 13.74
N PHE A 250 19.62 11.75 12.60
CA PHE A 250 18.54 12.75 12.54
C PHE A 250 17.14 12.17 12.64
N THR A 251 16.95 10.91 12.24
CA THR A 251 15.64 10.26 12.18
C THR A 251 15.62 8.94 12.96
N LYS A 252 16.36 8.89 14.07
CA LYS A 252 16.70 7.66 14.78
C LYS A 252 15.49 6.74 15.03
N GLY A 253 14.45 7.20 15.70
CA GLY A 253 13.27 6.38 15.98
C GLY A 253 12.54 5.92 14.72
N HIS A 254 12.51 6.76 13.69
CA HIS A 254 11.89 6.48 12.41
C HIS A 254 12.63 5.38 11.63
N ILE A 255 13.96 5.38 11.69
CA ILE A 255 14.78 4.31 11.11
C ILE A 255 14.74 3.04 11.97
N GLU A 256 14.70 3.18 13.30
CA GLU A 256 14.62 2.02 14.21
C GLU A 256 13.34 1.19 13.97
N ILE A 257 12.18 1.82 13.76
CA ILE A 257 10.95 1.10 13.45
C ILE A 257 10.96 0.48 12.04
N GLU A 258 11.65 1.12 11.09
CA GLU A 258 11.81 0.59 9.73
C GLU A 258 12.69 -0.66 9.73
N CYS A 259 13.81 -0.67 10.45
CA CYS A 259 14.75 -1.78 10.43
C CYS A 259 14.46 -2.87 11.47
N ASP A 260 13.47 -2.69 12.35
CA ASP A 260 13.16 -3.66 13.40
C ASP A 260 12.43 -4.89 12.84
N PRO A 261 13.05 -6.09 12.83
CA PRO A 261 12.42 -7.29 12.30
C PRO A 261 11.16 -7.71 13.07
N ARG A 262 11.02 -7.31 14.34
CA ARG A 262 9.82 -7.61 15.14
C ARG A 262 8.60 -6.84 14.63
N VAL A 263 8.79 -5.59 14.19
CA VAL A 263 7.75 -4.76 13.56
C VAL A 263 7.26 -5.45 12.29
N TRP A 264 8.19 -5.85 11.44
CA TRP A 264 7.85 -6.46 10.15
C TRP A 264 7.29 -7.86 10.29
N SER A 265 7.67 -8.62 11.30
CA SER A 265 7.02 -9.89 11.66
C SER A 265 5.55 -9.68 12.05
N GLN A 266 5.23 -8.58 12.77
CA GLN A 266 3.84 -8.23 13.07
C GLN A 266 3.08 -7.82 11.81
N VAL A 267 3.67 -6.99 10.94
CA VAL A 267 3.09 -6.63 9.64
C VAL A 267 2.81 -7.88 8.82
N GLU A 268 3.80 -8.76 8.67
CA GLU A 268 3.68 -10.03 7.94
C GLU A 268 2.56 -10.92 8.49
N THR A 269 2.44 -11.01 9.81
CA THR A 269 1.36 -11.77 10.46
C THR A 269 -0.02 -11.22 10.08
N LEU A 270 -0.19 -9.89 10.05
CA LEU A 270 -1.44 -9.24 9.66
C LEU A 270 -1.76 -9.52 8.18
N LEU A 271 -0.76 -9.39 7.31
CA LEU A 271 -0.93 -9.67 5.89
C LEU A 271 -1.31 -11.12 5.64
N ARG A 272 -0.54 -12.08 6.18
CA ARG A 272 -0.79 -13.52 6.03
C ARG A 272 -2.18 -13.93 6.54
N ARG A 273 -2.61 -13.36 7.67
CA ARG A 273 -3.97 -13.59 8.17
C ARG A 273 -5.04 -13.10 7.18
N SER A 274 -4.88 -11.91 6.62
CA SER A 274 -5.79 -11.36 5.63
C SER A 274 -5.82 -12.21 4.35
N LEU A 275 -4.65 -12.62 3.86
CA LEU A 275 -4.51 -13.48 2.68
C LEU A 275 -5.21 -14.82 2.86
N ARG A 276 -4.96 -15.52 3.97
CA ARG A 276 -5.61 -16.82 4.27
C ARG A 276 -7.13 -16.70 4.34
N ASN A 277 -7.64 -15.68 5.02
CA ASN A 277 -9.08 -15.46 5.12
C ASN A 277 -9.71 -15.22 3.74
N SER A 278 -9.01 -14.52 2.85
CA SER A 278 -9.47 -14.27 1.49
C SER A 278 -9.52 -15.56 0.65
N LEU A 279 -8.50 -16.39 0.76
CA LEU A 279 -8.44 -17.66 0.02
C LEU A 279 -9.52 -18.64 0.49
N VAL A 280 -9.74 -18.76 1.80
CA VAL A 280 -10.82 -19.63 2.36
C VAL A 280 -12.18 -19.16 1.87
N ASN A 281 -12.49 -17.87 1.92
CA ASN A 281 -13.78 -17.35 1.45
C ASN A 281 -13.98 -17.54 -0.07
N GLN A 282 -12.92 -17.66 -0.86
CA GLN A 282 -12.99 -17.96 -2.29
C GLN A 282 -13.31 -19.43 -2.55
N THR A 283 -12.78 -20.36 -1.74
CA THR A 283 -13.07 -21.80 -1.86
C THR A 283 -14.52 -22.10 -1.49
N ASP A 284 -15.02 -21.50 -0.42
CA ASP A 284 -16.41 -21.69 0.04
C ASP A 284 -17.44 -21.12 -0.97
N ALA A 285 -17.07 -20.05 -1.70
CA ALA A 285 -17.93 -19.46 -2.72
C ALA A 285 -17.91 -20.24 -4.06
N ALA A 286 -16.95 -21.15 -4.25
CA ALA A 286 -16.77 -21.93 -5.47
C ALA A 286 -17.45 -23.32 -5.42
N GLU A 287 -17.91 -23.80 -4.27
CA GLU A 287 -18.72 -25.01 -4.20
C GLU A 287 -20.14 -24.70 -4.71
N PRO A 288 -20.55 -25.19 -5.90
CA PRO A 288 -21.94 -25.10 -6.32
C PRO A 288 -22.77 -25.97 -5.38
N ASP A 289 -23.90 -25.43 -4.92
CA ASP A 289 -24.97 -26.17 -4.24
C ASP A 289 -25.29 -27.46 -5.06
N PHE A 290 -24.63 -28.54 -4.72
CA PHE A 290 -25.02 -29.85 -5.24
C PHE A 290 -26.36 -30.24 -4.62
N GLN A 291 -27.45 -29.73 -5.19
CA GLN A 291 -28.76 -30.29 -4.93
C GLN A 291 -28.79 -31.67 -5.59
N PRO A 292 -28.91 -32.77 -4.82
CA PRO A 292 -29.15 -34.07 -5.40
C PRO A 292 -30.49 -33.98 -6.14
N SER A 293 -30.44 -34.08 -7.45
CA SER A 293 -31.62 -34.21 -8.31
C SER A 293 -32.48 -35.32 -7.75
N GLY A 294 -33.64 -34.92 -7.22
CA GLY A 294 -34.63 -35.83 -6.64
C GLY A 294 -34.99 -36.91 -7.67
N GLY A 295 -34.41 -38.09 -7.47
CA GLY A 295 -34.82 -39.29 -8.22
C GLY A 295 -36.29 -39.53 -8.03
N ASP A 296 -37.00 -39.47 -9.14
CA ASP A 296 -38.38 -39.83 -9.31
C ASP A 296 -38.62 -41.27 -8.76
N ARG A 297 -39.22 -41.35 -7.54
CA ARG A 297 -39.73 -42.58 -6.97
C ARG A 297 -41.21 -42.70 -7.27
N SER A 298 -41.58 -42.73 -8.52
CA SER A 298 -42.93 -43.09 -8.93
C SER A 298 -42.88 -44.07 -10.09
N ALA A 299 -42.88 -45.37 -9.78
CA ALA A 299 -43.48 -46.44 -10.56
C ALA A 299 -42.95 -47.81 -10.12
N VAL A 300 -43.55 -48.42 -9.09
CA VAL A 300 -43.89 -49.84 -9.12
C VAL A 300 -45.04 -50.06 -8.11
N ARG A 301 -46.26 -49.98 -8.61
CA ARG A 301 -47.44 -50.66 -8.04
C ARG A 301 -48.14 -51.34 -9.19
N GLN A 302 -48.06 -52.65 -9.23
CA GLN A 302 -49.05 -53.64 -9.74
C GLN A 302 -48.29 -54.89 -10.19
N ARG A 303 -48.33 -55.94 -9.49
CA ARG A 303 -49.29 -57.08 -9.45
C ARG A 303 -48.81 -58.16 -8.48
#